data_6b8ee73c2f5c40ceb6ae0a914d220e46
#
_entry.id   6b8ee73c2f5c40ceb6ae0a914d220e46
#
_cell.length_a   1.000
_cell.length_b   1.000
_cell.length_c   1.000
_cell.angle_alpha   90.00
_cell.angle_beta   90.00
_cell.angle_gamma   90.00
#
_symmetry.space_group_name_H-M   'P 1'
#
loop_
_entity.id
_entity.type
_entity.pdbx_description
1 polymer ?
#
loop_
_entity_poly.entity_id
_entity_poly.type
_entity_poly.pdbx_seq_one_letter_code
_entity_poly.pdbx_strand_id
1 'polypeptide(L)'
;RDLHSFPTRRSSDLVDDPAIPHSFEIAEREGLQFTLSGIDLGDVHPNSVKLELTGESGRTLEVIAASIGGGRIEICEIDGLTANFSGDYPTLIVHNIDQPGHVTEVTSMLAHKSVNIATMQLYRASRGGNAVMVIECDQEIPADALKWLERMEGILKVTYLSLL
;
A
#
# COMPACT_ATOMS: atom_id res chain seq x y z
N ARG A 1 -6.10 -16.10 -12.58
CA ARG A 1 -4.67 -16.18 -12.18
C ARG A 1 -4.47 -15.19 -11.08
N ASP A 2 -4.04 -15.67 -9.93
CA ASP A 2 -3.95 -14.94 -8.69
C ASP A 2 -2.94 -13.81 -8.77
N LEU A 3 -3.24 -12.68 -8.10
CA LEU A 3 -2.39 -11.50 -7.91
C LEU A 3 -1.06 -11.79 -7.14
N HIS A 4 -0.63 -13.05 -7.11
CA HIS A 4 0.56 -13.51 -6.39
C HIS A 4 1.80 -13.66 -7.26
N SER A 5 1.83 -13.10 -8.45
CA SER A 5 3.03 -13.15 -9.30
C SER A 5 3.50 -11.79 -9.78
N PHE A 6 3.67 -10.83 -8.86
CA PHE A 6 4.76 -9.90 -9.10
C PHE A 6 6.06 -10.70 -8.96
N PRO A 7 7.02 -10.55 -9.87
CA PRO A 7 8.27 -11.25 -9.77
C PRO A 7 8.90 -10.95 -8.41
N THR A 8 9.16 -12.00 -7.64
CA THR A 8 9.97 -11.93 -6.42
C THR A 8 11.16 -11.02 -6.68
N ARG A 9 11.45 -10.09 -5.76
CA ARG A 9 12.68 -9.28 -5.77
C ARG A 9 13.84 -10.16 -6.21
N ARG A 10 14.20 -10.05 -7.47
CA ARG A 10 15.42 -10.72 -7.96
C ARG A 10 16.59 -9.94 -7.37
N SER A 11 17.68 -10.60 -7.11
CA SER A 11 18.95 -9.97 -6.71
C SER A 11 19.45 -8.91 -7.70
N SER A 12 18.72 -8.67 -8.79
CA SER A 12 18.93 -7.71 -9.85
C SER A 12 18.18 -6.37 -9.68
N ASP A 13 17.36 -6.20 -8.65
CA ASP A 13 16.61 -4.92 -8.44
C ASP A 13 17.49 -3.88 -7.72
N LEU A 14 18.73 -3.77 -8.16
CA LEU A 14 19.69 -2.79 -7.67
C LEU A 14 19.57 -1.49 -8.47
N VAL A 15 19.96 -0.38 -7.85
CA VAL A 15 19.95 0.97 -8.48
C VAL A 15 20.83 1.06 -9.73
N ASP A 16 21.72 0.12 -9.95
CA ASP A 16 22.62 -0.01 -11.09
C ASP A 16 22.29 -1.21 -11.99
N ASP A 17 21.08 -1.77 -11.89
CA ASP A 17 20.64 -2.88 -12.73
C ASP A 17 20.73 -2.50 -14.22
N PRO A 18 21.46 -3.28 -15.04
CA PRO A 18 21.58 -3.02 -16.47
C PRO A 18 20.24 -3.08 -17.23
N ALA A 19 19.18 -3.63 -16.63
CA ALA A 19 17.84 -3.64 -17.22
C ALA A 19 17.10 -2.30 -17.10
N ILE A 20 17.52 -1.38 -16.22
CA ILE A 20 16.85 -0.08 -16.00
C ILE A 20 16.68 0.72 -17.31
N PRO A 21 17.70 0.86 -18.19
CA PRO A 21 17.54 1.57 -19.45
C PRO A 21 16.50 0.91 -20.41
N HIS A 22 16.19 -0.36 -20.20
CA HIS A 22 15.25 -1.15 -21.00
C HIS A 22 13.93 -1.42 -20.28
N SER A 23 13.68 -0.76 -19.13
CA SER A 23 12.51 -1.01 -18.29
C SER A 23 11.18 -0.79 -19.02
N PHE A 24 11.10 0.18 -19.92
CA PHE A 24 9.89 0.45 -20.70
C PHE A 24 9.59 -0.66 -21.70
N GLU A 25 10.60 -1.15 -22.42
CA GLU A 25 10.48 -2.26 -23.34
C GLU A 25 10.09 -3.56 -22.61
N ILE A 26 10.64 -3.75 -21.40
CA ILE A 26 10.31 -4.88 -20.54
C ILE A 26 8.85 -4.78 -20.09
N ALA A 27 8.41 -3.62 -19.62
CA ALA A 27 7.04 -3.37 -19.19
C ALA A 27 6.02 -3.67 -20.29
N GLU A 28 6.24 -3.15 -21.50
CA GLU A 28 5.40 -3.43 -22.67
C GLU A 28 5.33 -4.92 -23.00
N ARG A 29 6.48 -5.59 -23.02
CA ARG A 29 6.57 -7.04 -23.30
C ARG A 29 5.82 -7.86 -22.26
N GLU A 30 5.80 -7.44 -21.02
CA GLU A 30 5.08 -8.08 -19.92
C GLU A 30 3.62 -7.63 -19.81
N GLY A 31 3.16 -6.73 -20.70
CA GLY A 31 1.77 -6.30 -20.80
C GLY A 31 1.38 -5.19 -19.83
N LEU A 32 2.37 -4.54 -19.18
CA LEU A 32 2.13 -3.37 -18.35
C LEU A 32 1.92 -2.14 -19.24
N GLN A 33 0.75 -1.52 -19.16
CA GLN A 33 0.46 -0.24 -19.81
C GLN A 33 0.71 0.89 -18.81
N PHE A 34 1.47 1.90 -19.20
CA PHE A 34 1.74 3.03 -18.34
C PHE A 34 1.84 4.35 -19.13
N THR A 35 1.61 5.44 -18.45
CA THR A 35 1.79 6.81 -18.97
C THR A 35 2.53 7.63 -17.93
N LEU A 36 3.53 8.40 -18.35
CA LEU A 36 4.26 9.32 -17.50
C LEU A 36 3.91 10.76 -17.88
N SER A 37 3.56 11.58 -16.90
CA SER A 37 3.27 13.00 -17.10
C SER A 37 3.81 13.82 -15.93
N GLY A 38 4.22 15.07 -16.22
CA GLY A 38 4.53 16.02 -15.15
C GLY A 38 3.23 16.52 -14.51
N ILE A 39 3.21 16.57 -13.18
CA ILE A 39 2.08 17.06 -12.39
C ILE A 39 2.57 17.96 -11.26
N ASP A 40 1.80 18.98 -10.91
CA ASP A 40 2.00 19.76 -9.70
C ASP A 40 1.20 19.11 -8.56
N LEU A 41 1.91 18.59 -7.57
CA LEU A 41 1.34 17.96 -6.38
C LEU A 41 1.20 18.93 -5.19
N GLY A 42 1.50 20.22 -5.39
CA GLY A 42 1.44 21.24 -4.34
C GLY A 42 2.59 21.11 -3.34
N ASP A 43 2.29 21.27 -2.06
CA ASP A 43 3.28 21.29 -0.97
C ASP A 43 3.66 19.87 -0.52
N VAL A 44 4.41 19.17 -1.38
CA VAL A 44 4.95 17.83 -1.13
C VAL A 44 6.48 17.82 -1.29
N HIS A 45 7.11 16.72 -0.89
CA HIS A 45 8.55 16.54 -1.10
C HIS A 45 8.90 16.67 -2.60
N PRO A 46 10.00 17.37 -2.99
CA PRO A 46 10.34 17.60 -4.40
C PRO A 46 10.50 16.34 -5.25
N ASN A 47 10.91 15.23 -4.64
CA ASN A 47 11.05 13.93 -5.30
C ASN A 47 9.83 13.05 -5.06
N SER A 48 8.64 13.56 -5.30
CA SER A 48 7.39 12.81 -5.15
C SER A 48 6.84 12.33 -6.48
N VAL A 49 6.14 11.21 -6.42
CA VAL A 49 5.38 10.66 -7.55
C VAL A 49 3.96 10.37 -7.11
N LYS A 50 3.01 10.57 -8.00
CA LYS A 50 1.64 10.08 -7.89
C LYS A 50 1.51 8.86 -8.79
N LEU A 51 1.09 7.74 -8.24
CA LEU A 51 0.81 6.49 -8.94
C LEU A 51 -0.69 6.26 -8.97
N GLU A 52 -1.25 6.13 -10.16
CA GLU A 52 -2.64 5.71 -10.37
C GLU A 52 -2.60 4.32 -10.99
N LEU A 53 -2.96 3.33 -10.21
CA LEU A 53 -2.84 1.92 -10.56
C LEU A 53 -4.23 1.32 -10.82
N THR A 54 -4.34 0.52 -11.89
CA THR A 54 -5.55 -0.26 -12.17
C THR A 54 -5.15 -1.71 -12.41
N GLY A 55 -5.63 -2.60 -11.58
CA GLY A 55 -5.41 -4.04 -11.72
C GLY A 55 -6.35 -4.69 -12.75
N GLU A 56 -6.06 -5.91 -13.19
CA GLU A 56 -6.86 -6.69 -14.14
C GLU A 56 -8.32 -6.89 -13.68
N SER A 57 -8.55 -6.94 -12.37
CA SER A 57 -9.89 -7.05 -11.77
C SER A 57 -10.70 -5.74 -11.80
N GLY A 58 -10.13 -4.64 -12.33
CA GLY A 58 -10.70 -3.30 -12.25
C GLY A 58 -10.52 -2.61 -10.89
N ARG A 59 -9.79 -3.22 -9.96
CA ARG A 59 -9.44 -2.59 -8.68
C ARG A 59 -8.44 -1.45 -8.92
N THR A 60 -8.73 -0.30 -8.34
CA THR A 60 -7.88 0.89 -8.43
C THR A 60 -7.16 1.17 -7.12
N LEU A 61 -6.01 1.80 -7.20
CA LEU A 61 -5.22 2.29 -6.08
C LEU A 61 -4.52 3.58 -6.50
N GLU A 62 -4.66 4.63 -5.70
CA GLU A 62 -3.92 5.88 -5.86
C GLU A 62 -2.91 6.01 -4.72
N VAL A 63 -1.65 6.32 -5.04
CA VAL A 63 -0.57 6.45 -4.05
C VAL A 63 0.25 7.70 -4.37
N ILE A 64 0.52 8.51 -3.36
CA ILE A 64 1.57 9.54 -3.42
C ILE A 64 2.73 9.07 -2.55
N ALA A 65 3.89 8.97 -3.16
CA ALA A 65 5.12 8.53 -2.49
C ALA A 65 6.28 9.49 -2.79
N ALA A 66 7.20 9.57 -1.86
CA ALA A 66 8.40 10.40 -1.97
C ALA A 66 9.67 9.54 -1.85
N SER A 67 10.69 9.88 -2.64
CA SER A 67 12.05 9.42 -2.39
C SER A 67 12.75 10.40 -1.44
N ILE A 68 13.02 9.94 -0.23
CA ILE A 68 13.59 10.77 0.85
C ILE A 68 15.10 10.65 0.97
N GLY A 69 15.76 10.02 -0.02
CA GLY A 69 17.20 9.83 -0.08
C GLY A 69 17.69 8.56 0.62
N GLY A 70 18.94 8.17 0.31
CA GLY A 70 19.54 6.96 0.90
C GLY A 70 18.86 5.65 0.49
N GLY A 71 18.19 5.61 -0.66
CA GLY A 71 17.44 4.44 -1.11
C GLY A 71 16.12 4.21 -0.37
N ARG A 72 15.66 5.17 0.43
CA ARG A 72 14.41 5.07 1.20
C ARG A 72 13.28 5.81 0.53
N ILE A 73 12.09 5.27 0.69
CA ILE A 73 10.83 5.88 0.26
C ILE A 73 9.94 6.17 1.47
N GLU A 74 9.00 7.06 1.27
CA GLU A 74 7.90 7.34 2.19
C GLU A 74 6.60 7.40 1.39
N ILE A 75 5.61 6.64 1.82
CA ILE A 75 4.24 6.74 1.30
C ILE A 75 3.55 7.85 2.07
N CYS A 76 3.10 8.88 1.36
CA CYS A 76 2.51 10.08 1.96
C CYS A 76 0.99 10.10 1.90
N GLU A 77 0.40 9.44 0.88
CA GLU A 77 -1.05 9.41 0.68
C GLU A 77 -1.48 8.11 0.00
N ILE A 78 -2.65 7.59 0.38
CA ILE A 78 -3.32 6.47 -0.29
C ILE A 78 -4.80 6.80 -0.46
N ASP A 79 -5.30 6.69 -1.70
CA ASP A 79 -6.70 6.92 -2.07
C ASP A 79 -7.24 8.27 -1.51
N GLY A 80 -6.43 9.33 -1.57
CA GLY A 80 -6.78 10.68 -1.08
C GLY A 80 -6.73 10.86 0.44
N LEU A 81 -6.24 9.87 1.19
CA LEU A 81 -6.08 9.96 2.64
C LEU A 81 -4.59 9.96 3.02
N THR A 82 -4.22 10.86 3.90
CA THR A 82 -2.86 10.95 4.43
C THR A 82 -2.44 9.60 5.01
N ALA A 83 -1.22 9.20 4.69
CA ALA A 83 -0.56 8.01 5.22
C ALA A 83 0.90 8.36 5.50
N ASN A 84 1.58 7.57 6.33
CA ASN A 84 3.01 7.74 6.56
C ASN A 84 3.61 6.38 6.93
N PHE A 85 4.27 5.72 5.96
CA PHE A 85 4.98 4.47 6.19
C PHE A 85 6.06 4.25 5.13
N SER A 86 7.05 3.40 5.46
CA SER A 86 8.23 3.22 4.63
C SER A 86 8.10 2.11 3.58
N GLY A 87 7.21 1.14 3.79
CA GLY A 87 7.16 -0.08 3.01
C GLY A 87 8.22 -1.12 3.38
N ASP A 88 8.96 -0.90 4.48
CA ASP A 88 9.96 -1.86 4.98
C ASP A 88 9.33 -3.02 5.75
N TYR A 89 8.05 -2.93 6.05
CA TYR A 89 7.27 -3.90 6.81
C TYR A 89 6.04 -4.37 6.03
N PRO A 90 5.55 -5.60 6.27
CA PRO A 90 4.22 -6.00 5.83
C PRO A 90 3.20 -4.97 6.31
N THR A 91 2.48 -4.33 5.41
CA THR A 91 1.61 -3.21 5.77
C THR A 91 0.15 -3.49 5.41
N LEU A 92 -0.70 -3.44 6.42
CA LEU A 92 -2.16 -3.53 6.28
C LEU A 92 -2.78 -2.14 6.27
N ILE A 93 -3.52 -1.84 5.21
CA ILE A 93 -4.24 -0.58 5.05
C ILE A 93 -5.74 -0.90 5.04
N VAL A 94 -6.46 -0.38 6.02
CA VAL A 94 -7.90 -0.62 6.19
C VAL A 94 -8.65 0.69 6.08
N HIS A 95 -9.40 0.86 5.01
CA HIS A 95 -10.36 1.96 4.87
C HIS A 95 -11.66 1.55 5.54
N ASN A 96 -12.15 2.35 6.46
CA ASN A 96 -13.34 2.07 7.25
C ASN A 96 -14.19 3.34 7.50
N ILE A 97 -15.42 3.14 7.93
CA ILE A 97 -16.23 4.23 8.50
C ILE A 97 -15.70 4.52 9.91
N ASP A 98 -15.54 5.79 10.27
CA ASP A 98 -15.07 6.22 11.59
C ASP A 98 -16.14 5.94 12.68
N GLN A 99 -16.16 4.70 13.16
CA GLN A 99 -17.08 4.22 14.20
C GLN A 99 -16.33 3.48 15.30
N PRO A 100 -16.87 3.48 16.53
CA PRO A 100 -16.31 2.68 17.62
C PRO A 100 -16.29 1.18 17.28
N GLY A 101 -15.20 0.50 17.65
CA GLY A 101 -15.07 -0.95 17.51
C GLY A 101 -14.09 -1.37 16.43
N HIS A 102 -14.03 -0.74 15.27
CA HIS A 102 -13.20 -1.18 14.16
C HIS A 102 -11.71 -1.34 14.50
N VAL A 103 -11.12 -0.39 15.24
CA VAL A 103 -9.75 -0.52 15.71
C VAL A 103 -9.57 -1.78 16.56
N THR A 104 -10.48 -2.02 17.49
CA THR A 104 -10.43 -3.20 18.38
C THR A 104 -10.56 -4.49 17.58
N GLU A 105 -11.47 -4.55 16.63
CA GLU A 105 -11.72 -5.74 15.80
C GLU A 105 -10.49 -6.08 14.94
N VAL A 106 -9.92 -5.08 14.26
CA VAL A 106 -8.71 -5.26 13.44
C VAL A 106 -7.53 -5.70 14.29
N THR A 107 -7.25 -5.02 15.41
CA THR A 107 -6.11 -5.35 16.27
C THR A 107 -6.30 -6.69 16.99
N SER A 108 -7.53 -7.05 17.38
CA SER A 108 -7.84 -8.37 17.96
C SER A 108 -7.62 -9.48 16.95
N MET A 109 -8.03 -9.29 15.69
CA MET A 109 -7.77 -10.25 14.63
C MET A 109 -6.27 -10.48 14.46
N LEU A 110 -5.46 -9.41 14.37
CA LEU A 110 -4.00 -9.52 14.26
C LEU A 110 -3.42 -10.30 15.45
N ALA A 111 -3.84 -9.98 16.67
CA ALA A 111 -3.41 -10.68 17.88
C ALA A 111 -3.77 -12.17 17.84
N HIS A 112 -4.98 -12.55 17.41
CA HIS A 112 -5.39 -13.96 17.27
C HIS A 112 -4.58 -14.71 16.21
N LYS A 113 -4.01 -14.00 15.24
CA LYS A 113 -3.13 -14.57 14.21
C LYS A 113 -1.65 -14.53 14.61
N SER A 114 -1.34 -14.11 15.85
CA SER A 114 0.03 -13.94 16.36
C SER A 114 0.85 -12.97 15.52
N VAL A 115 0.21 -11.97 14.95
CA VAL A 115 0.85 -10.89 14.20
C VAL A 115 1.08 -9.72 15.15
N ASN A 116 2.34 -9.35 15.33
CA ASN A 116 2.73 -8.20 16.14
C ASN A 116 2.67 -6.92 15.31
N ILE A 117 2.20 -5.83 15.92
CA ILE A 117 2.10 -4.51 15.30
C ILE A 117 3.37 -3.74 15.61
N ALA A 118 4.13 -3.36 14.58
CA ALA A 118 5.32 -2.52 14.71
C ALA A 118 4.92 -1.04 14.84
N THR A 119 4.07 -0.55 13.93
CA THR A 119 3.46 0.78 14.01
C THR A 119 1.99 0.74 13.64
N MET A 120 1.23 1.69 14.16
CA MET A 120 -0.16 1.86 13.77
C MET A 120 -0.51 3.34 13.73
N GLN A 121 -1.11 3.75 12.64
CA GLN A 121 -1.57 5.12 12.44
C GLN A 121 -3.04 5.09 12.02
N LEU A 122 -3.81 6.05 12.54
CA LEU A 122 -5.21 6.20 12.22
C LEU A 122 -5.46 7.62 11.73
N TYR A 123 -5.92 7.74 10.51
CA TYR A 123 -6.29 9.01 9.89
C TYR A 123 -7.78 9.04 9.61
N ARG A 124 -8.40 10.20 9.72
CA ARG A 124 -9.80 10.41 9.38
C ARG A 124 -10.01 11.76 8.72
N ALA A 125 -10.88 11.82 7.74
CA ALA A 125 -11.25 13.05 7.07
C ALA A 125 -12.17 13.91 7.98
N SER A 126 -13.11 13.26 8.67
CA SER A 126 -14.05 13.90 9.59
C SER A 126 -14.61 12.88 10.57
N ARG A 127 -15.17 13.36 11.69
CA ARG A 127 -15.82 12.50 12.67
C ARG A 127 -17.04 11.79 12.04
N GLY A 128 -17.06 10.47 12.13
CA GLY A 128 -18.10 9.61 11.55
C GLY A 128 -18.03 9.46 10.03
N GLY A 129 -17.02 10.05 9.37
CA GLY A 129 -16.76 9.91 7.95
C GLY A 129 -15.82 8.74 7.62
N ASN A 130 -15.08 8.88 6.53
CA ASN A 130 -14.08 7.88 6.16
C ASN A 130 -12.82 8.02 7.02
N ALA A 131 -12.26 6.87 7.39
CA ALA A 131 -11.00 6.75 8.09
C ALA A 131 -10.11 5.70 7.40
N VAL A 132 -8.82 5.79 7.65
CA VAL A 132 -7.84 4.78 7.23
C VAL A 132 -6.95 4.41 8.39
N MET A 133 -6.79 3.12 8.61
CA MET A 133 -5.78 2.54 9.50
C MET A 133 -4.62 2.06 8.64
N VAL A 134 -3.42 2.51 8.94
CA VAL A 134 -2.16 2.02 8.37
C VAL A 134 -1.43 1.28 9.48
N ILE A 135 -1.20 -0.01 9.29
CA ILE A 135 -0.65 -0.90 10.31
C ILE A 135 0.52 -1.64 9.71
N GLU A 136 1.73 -1.31 10.15
CA GLU A 136 2.94 -2.05 9.82
C GLU A 136 3.12 -3.20 10.81
N CYS A 137 3.37 -4.39 10.30
CA CYS A 137 3.43 -5.63 11.09
C CYS A 137 4.82 -6.27 11.01
N ASP A 138 5.22 -6.97 12.07
CA ASP A 138 6.48 -7.72 12.07
C ASP A 138 6.38 -9.04 11.28
N GLN A 139 5.16 -9.56 11.10
CA GLN A 139 4.90 -10.82 10.40
C GLN A 139 3.89 -10.64 9.28
N GLU A 140 3.96 -11.53 8.30
CA GLU A 140 2.97 -11.62 7.23
C GLU A 140 1.57 -11.94 7.78
N ILE A 141 0.55 -11.29 7.22
CA ILE A 141 -0.85 -11.52 7.61
C ILE A 141 -1.43 -12.67 6.76
N PRO A 142 -1.97 -13.71 7.41
CA PRO A 142 -2.59 -14.82 6.68
C PRO A 142 -3.76 -14.38 5.79
N ALA A 143 -3.88 -14.96 4.59
CA ALA A 143 -4.89 -14.60 3.61
C ALA A 143 -6.34 -14.78 4.10
N ASP A 144 -6.59 -15.73 5.01
CA ASP A 144 -7.90 -15.93 5.62
C ASP A 144 -8.31 -14.78 6.55
N ALA A 145 -7.34 -14.16 7.22
CA ALA A 145 -7.53 -12.97 8.04
C ALA A 145 -7.90 -11.75 7.18
N LEU A 146 -7.21 -11.55 6.05
CA LEU A 146 -7.53 -10.47 5.10
C LEU A 146 -8.95 -10.62 4.54
N LYS A 147 -9.34 -11.84 4.12
CA LYS A 147 -10.68 -12.13 3.64
C LYS A 147 -11.77 -11.95 4.70
N TRP A 148 -11.43 -12.17 5.98
CA TRP A 148 -12.35 -11.90 7.08
C TRP A 148 -12.56 -10.40 7.25
N LEU A 149 -11.50 -9.59 7.23
CA LEU A 149 -11.58 -8.13 7.29
C LEU A 149 -12.43 -7.55 6.16
N GLU A 150 -12.27 -8.02 4.93
CA GLU A 150 -13.02 -7.54 3.76
C GLU A 150 -14.54 -7.75 3.87
N ARG A 151 -14.98 -8.64 4.76
CA ARG A 151 -16.41 -8.97 4.98
C ARG A 151 -17.03 -8.26 6.18
N MET A 152 -16.21 -7.54 6.94
CA MET A 152 -16.70 -6.83 8.13
C MET A 152 -17.55 -5.64 7.74
N GLU A 153 -18.65 -5.44 8.46
CA GLU A 153 -19.48 -4.25 8.31
C GLU A 153 -18.67 -2.99 8.64
N GLY A 154 -18.81 -1.95 7.82
CA GLY A 154 -18.10 -0.69 8.00
C GLY A 154 -16.65 -0.69 7.48
N ILE A 155 -16.11 -1.83 7.04
CA ILE A 155 -14.85 -1.88 6.28
C ILE A 155 -15.16 -1.64 4.80
N LEU A 156 -14.53 -0.64 4.22
CA LEU A 156 -14.77 -0.19 2.85
C LEU A 156 -13.80 -0.81 1.87
N LYS A 157 -12.53 -0.93 2.26
CA LYS A 157 -11.45 -1.49 1.44
C LYS A 157 -10.34 -2.01 2.34
N VAL A 158 -9.78 -3.14 1.97
CA VAL A 158 -8.57 -3.69 2.57
C VAL A 158 -7.48 -3.77 1.50
N THR A 159 -6.33 -3.19 1.77
CA THR A 159 -5.13 -3.31 0.93
C THR A 159 -4.02 -3.88 1.80
N TYR A 160 -3.35 -4.90 1.29
CA TYR A 160 -2.24 -5.52 1.99
C TYR A 160 -1.01 -5.51 1.10
N LEU A 161 0.08 -4.98 1.63
CA LEU A 161 1.39 -4.93 1.01
C LEU A 161 2.28 -5.93 1.73
N SER A 162 2.51 -7.09 1.12
CA SER A 162 3.46 -8.08 1.63
C SER A 162 4.88 -7.64 1.32
N LEU A 163 5.84 -8.06 2.14
CA LEU A 163 7.24 -8.03 1.75
C LEU A 163 7.47 -9.13 0.71
N LEU A 164 8.10 -8.75 -0.39
CA LEU A 164 8.48 -9.66 -1.49
C LEU A 164 9.77 -10.40 -1.17
#